data_001b25efc3afd7a4665537c8b191bd01
#
_entry.id   001b25efc3afd7a4665537c8b191bd01
#
_cell.length_a   1.000
_cell.length_b   1.000
_cell.length_c   1.000
_cell.angle_alpha   90.00
_cell.angle_beta   90.00
_cell.angle_gamma   90.00
#
_symmetry.space_group_name_H-M   'P 1'
#
loop_
_entity.id
_entity.type
_entity.pdbx_description
1 polymer ?
#
loop_
_entity_poly.entity_id
_entity_poly.type
_entity_poly.pdbx_seq_one_letter_code
_entity_poly.pdbx_strand_id
1 'polypeptide(L)'
;MITTVPIKNEKDIAVPGNTVLVLGYFDGIHKGHQKLFEVASKASMKDYLPVVVMTFTESPKLALQPYQPELMLHIVNHEEREHKMKWHGVEALFLLDFSSKFASLTGQEFFDTYVRALKPAIIVAGFDYTFGSDKKTADDLKDYFDGEIIIVPPVEDEKGKISSTRIRQAILDGDVKEVNHLLGTPLPSRGMVVHGNARGRTIGYPTANLVLRDRTYMPADGVYVVDIEVQRQRYRGMASVGKNVTFDGEEPRFEVNIFDFSDDIYGETVMVYWLDRVRDMVKFDSVEELVDQLQKDEEIARNWKDGDSVIQGAQV
;
A
#
# COMPACT_ATOMS: atom_id res chain seq x y z
N MET A 1 1.56 2.96 -20.08
CA MET A 1 1.98 3.83 -18.93
C MET A 1 0.72 4.47 -18.42
N ILE A 2 0.45 4.50 -17.11
CA ILE A 2 -0.68 5.28 -16.57
C ILE A 2 -0.32 6.76 -16.69
N THR A 3 -1.30 7.60 -17.04
CA THR A 3 -1.08 9.05 -17.09
C THR A 3 -1.49 9.63 -15.74
N THR A 4 -0.51 10.14 -14.97
CA THR A 4 -0.76 10.79 -13.67
C THR A 4 -0.77 12.30 -13.85
N VAL A 5 -1.87 12.94 -13.48
CA VAL A 5 -2.10 14.38 -13.63
C VAL A 5 -2.34 14.99 -12.24
N PRO A 6 -1.39 15.76 -11.69
CA PRO A 6 -1.63 16.54 -10.49
C PRO A 6 -2.57 17.71 -10.83
N ILE A 7 -3.68 17.83 -10.08
CA ILE A 7 -4.66 18.89 -10.26
C ILE A 7 -4.44 19.97 -9.19
N LYS A 8 -3.99 21.15 -9.62
CA LYS A 8 -3.91 22.35 -8.78
C LYS A 8 -5.12 23.26 -8.97
N ASN A 9 -5.74 23.18 -10.14
CA ASN A 9 -6.97 23.92 -10.49
C ASN A 9 -7.73 23.15 -11.59
N GLU A 10 -8.98 23.55 -11.86
CA GLU A 10 -9.85 22.89 -12.85
C GLU A 10 -9.29 22.85 -14.27
N LYS A 11 -8.39 23.79 -14.62
CA LYS A 11 -7.79 23.88 -15.96
C LYS A 11 -6.73 22.79 -16.21
N ASP A 12 -6.27 22.15 -15.15
CA ASP A 12 -5.32 21.03 -15.26
C ASP A 12 -6.02 19.74 -15.69
N ILE A 13 -7.37 19.72 -15.69
CA ILE A 13 -8.15 18.57 -16.08
C ILE A 13 -8.39 18.60 -17.59
N ALA A 14 -7.75 17.70 -18.32
CA ALA A 14 -7.97 17.52 -19.74
C ALA A 14 -8.22 16.05 -20.05
N VAL A 15 -9.40 15.74 -20.59
CA VAL A 15 -9.75 14.40 -21.05
C VAL A 15 -10.26 14.48 -22.50
N PRO A 16 -9.88 13.53 -23.38
CA PRO A 16 -10.21 13.61 -24.80
C PRO A 16 -11.69 13.32 -25.10
N GLY A 17 -12.41 12.68 -24.18
CA GLY A 17 -13.80 12.25 -24.39
C GLY A 17 -14.50 11.89 -23.09
N ASN A 18 -15.57 11.10 -23.22
CA ASN A 18 -16.27 10.53 -22.08
C ASN A 18 -15.41 9.50 -21.34
N THR A 19 -15.62 9.39 -20.04
CA THR A 19 -14.83 8.50 -19.16
C THR A 19 -15.72 7.61 -18.29
N VAL A 20 -15.14 6.53 -17.75
CA VAL A 20 -15.62 5.87 -16.54
C VAL A 20 -14.82 6.41 -15.38
N LEU A 21 -15.45 7.19 -14.51
CA LEU A 21 -14.80 7.87 -13.40
C LEU A 21 -14.96 7.06 -12.11
N VAL A 22 -13.85 6.73 -11.48
CA VAL A 22 -13.82 6.07 -10.17
C VAL A 22 -13.40 7.08 -9.10
N LEU A 23 -14.21 7.20 -8.05
CA LEU A 23 -14.02 8.16 -6.97
C LEU A 23 -13.63 7.48 -5.65
N GLY A 24 -12.56 7.96 -5.00
CA GLY A 24 -12.12 7.45 -3.70
C GLY A 24 -10.70 7.85 -3.31
N TYR A 25 -10.27 7.52 -2.09
CA TYR A 25 -8.91 7.81 -1.62
C TYR A 25 -7.90 6.71 -2.00
N PHE A 26 -8.30 5.46 -1.98
CA PHE A 26 -7.53 4.29 -2.47
C PHE A 26 -6.15 4.07 -1.83
N ASP A 27 -6.04 4.18 -0.52
CA ASP A 27 -4.82 3.79 0.19
C ASP A 27 -4.70 2.26 0.30
N GLY A 28 -3.57 1.69 -0.17
CA GLY A 28 -3.25 0.26 -0.13
C GLY A 28 -3.79 -0.58 -1.28
N ILE A 29 -4.81 -0.13 -2.04
CA ILE A 29 -5.44 -0.89 -3.14
C ILE A 29 -5.83 -2.31 -2.69
N HIS A 30 -6.54 -2.40 -1.57
CA HIS A 30 -7.06 -3.67 -1.05
C HIS A 30 -8.17 -4.27 -1.92
N LYS A 31 -8.56 -5.52 -1.67
CA LYS A 31 -9.59 -6.26 -2.45
C LYS A 31 -10.88 -5.47 -2.65
N GLY A 32 -11.29 -4.65 -1.66
CA GLY A 32 -12.45 -3.75 -1.82
C GLY A 32 -12.21 -2.68 -2.89
N HIS A 33 -11.03 -2.05 -2.94
CA HIS A 33 -10.67 -1.09 -3.99
C HIS A 33 -10.53 -1.78 -5.35
N GLN A 34 -9.90 -2.95 -5.39
CA GLN A 34 -9.77 -3.75 -6.63
C GLN A 34 -11.13 -4.05 -7.25
N LYS A 35 -12.14 -4.30 -6.41
CA LYS A 35 -13.52 -4.54 -6.87
C LYS A 35 -14.13 -3.32 -7.59
N LEU A 36 -13.84 -2.09 -7.11
CA LEU A 36 -14.27 -0.87 -7.81
C LEU A 36 -13.65 -0.79 -9.21
N PHE A 37 -12.35 -1.05 -9.32
CA PHE A 37 -11.65 -1.02 -10.61
C PHE A 37 -12.12 -2.14 -11.55
N GLU A 38 -12.38 -3.34 -11.03
CA GLU A 38 -12.98 -4.45 -11.82
C GLU A 38 -14.34 -4.04 -12.40
N VAL A 39 -15.19 -3.44 -11.57
CA VAL A 39 -16.52 -2.98 -11.99
C VAL A 39 -16.39 -1.87 -13.05
N ALA A 40 -15.49 -0.90 -12.81
CA ALA A 40 -15.22 0.19 -13.74
C ALA A 40 -14.70 -0.35 -15.10
N SER A 41 -13.75 -1.29 -15.09
CA SER A 41 -13.23 -1.92 -16.30
C SER A 41 -14.31 -2.68 -17.07
N LYS A 42 -15.21 -3.38 -16.39
CA LYS A 42 -16.35 -4.06 -17.04
C LYS A 42 -17.32 -3.07 -17.67
N ALA A 43 -17.62 -1.95 -16.97
CA ALA A 43 -18.49 -0.91 -17.50
C ALA A 43 -17.87 -0.21 -18.70
N SER A 44 -16.54 -0.01 -18.70
CA SER A 44 -15.82 0.63 -19.81
C SER A 44 -15.88 -0.16 -21.12
N MET A 45 -15.94 -1.50 -21.06
CA MET A 45 -15.91 -2.35 -22.23
C MET A 45 -17.09 -2.13 -23.18
N LYS A 46 -18.24 -1.68 -22.68
CA LYS A 46 -19.45 -1.50 -23.47
C LYS A 46 -19.28 -0.43 -24.56
N ASP A 47 -18.62 0.68 -24.19
CA ASP A 47 -18.46 1.85 -25.08
C ASP A 47 -16.98 2.22 -25.29
N TYR A 48 -16.04 1.35 -24.88
CA TYR A 48 -14.59 1.56 -24.95
C TYR A 48 -14.14 2.87 -24.29
N LEU A 49 -14.74 3.20 -23.13
CA LEU A 49 -14.43 4.41 -22.39
C LEU A 49 -13.17 4.23 -21.54
N PRO A 50 -12.27 5.20 -21.47
CA PRO A 50 -11.12 5.13 -20.56
C PRO A 50 -11.56 5.12 -19.10
N VAL A 51 -10.97 4.24 -18.30
CA VAL A 51 -11.14 4.21 -16.85
C VAL A 51 -10.20 5.23 -16.24
N VAL A 52 -10.76 6.24 -15.58
CA VAL A 52 -9.99 7.28 -14.88
C VAL A 52 -10.32 7.29 -13.40
N VAL A 53 -9.33 7.56 -12.59
CA VAL A 53 -9.47 7.66 -11.13
C VAL A 53 -9.22 9.09 -10.67
N MET A 54 -10.09 9.62 -9.84
CA MET A 54 -9.85 10.85 -9.10
C MET A 54 -9.60 10.49 -7.64
N THR A 55 -8.45 10.89 -7.13
CA THR A 55 -8.02 10.57 -5.75
C THR A 55 -7.13 11.67 -5.18
N PHE A 56 -6.65 11.48 -3.96
CA PHE A 56 -5.83 12.46 -3.25
C PHE A 56 -4.39 11.97 -3.10
N THR A 57 -3.46 12.93 -3.11
CA THR A 57 -2.04 12.68 -2.88
C THR A 57 -1.81 12.19 -1.46
N GLU A 58 -2.39 12.89 -0.49
CA GLU A 58 -2.28 12.63 0.94
C GLU A 58 -3.65 12.28 1.54
N SER A 59 -3.63 11.79 2.78
CA SER A 59 -4.88 11.49 3.50
C SER A 59 -5.74 12.74 3.71
N PRO A 60 -7.03 12.73 3.30
CA PRO A 60 -7.96 13.81 3.62
C PRO A 60 -8.04 14.17 5.11
N LYS A 61 -7.75 13.22 5.99
CA LYS A 61 -7.74 13.41 7.44
C LYS A 61 -6.74 14.48 7.90
N LEU A 62 -5.64 14.70 7.14
CA LEU A 62 -4.65 15.74 7.45
C LEU A 62 -5.24 17.15 7.48
N ALA A 63 -6.28 17.42 6.67
CA ALA A 63 -6.96 18.72 6.65
C ALA A 63 -8.20 18.76 7.57
N LEU A 64 -8.70 17.60 8.03
CA LEU A 64 -9.98 17.49 8.73
C LEU A 64 -9.86 17.28 10.24
N GLN A 65 -8.68 16.92 10.74
CA GLN A 65 -8.47 16.60 12.16
C GLN A 65 -7.09 17.06 12.63
N PRO A 66 -6.85 17.16 13.97
CA PRO A 66 -5.54 17.48 14.53
C PRO A 66 -4.46 16.53 14.00
N TYR A 67 -3.27 17.09 13.75
CA TYR A 67 -2.15 16.34 13.22
C TYR A 67 -1.72 15.20 14.15
N GLN A 68 -1.55 14.04 13.56
CA GLN A 68 -0.93 12.85 14.16
C GLN A 68 0.07 12.29 13.13
N PRO A 69 1.29 11.90 13.53
CA PRO A 69 2.32 11.42 12.60
C PRO A 69 1.84 10.28 11.68
N GLU A 70 0.99 9.40 12.20
CA GLU A 70 0.44 8.24 11.49
C GLU A 70 -0.43 8.64 10.29
N LEU A 71 -0.99 9.87 10.27
CA LEU A 71 -1.76 10.38 9.13
C LEU A 71 -0.91 10.62 7.88
N MET A 72 0.41 10.74 8.05
CA MET A 72 1.37 10.88 6.96
C MET A 72 1.80 9.53 6.39
N LEU A 73 1.44 8.41 7.05
CA LEU A 73 1.85 7.09 6.63
C LEU A 73 0.83 6.49 5.66
N HIS A 74 1.34 5.84 4.62
CA HIS A 74 0.57 5.09 3.62
C HIS A 74 0.74 3.58 3.83
N ILE A 75 -0.25 2.79 3.43
CA ILE A 75 -0.12 1.32 3.42
C ILE A 75 0.90 0.89 2.37
N VAL A 76 0.85 1.50 1.19
CA VAL A 76 1.85 1.33 0.13
C VAL A 76 2.27 2.70 -0.40
N ASN A 77 3.46 2.83 -0.95
CA ASN A 77 3.92 4.09 -1.52
C ASN A 77 3.15 4.48 -2.80
N HIS A 78 3.33 5.72 -3.26
CA HIS A 78 2.60 6.24 -4.42
C HIS A 78 2.88 5.46 -5.70
N GLU A 79 4.12 5.02 -5.93
CA GLU A 79 4.52 4.27 -7.12
C GLU A 79 3.85 2.90 -7.17
N GLU A 80 3.83 2.17 -6.05
CA GLU A 80 3.10 0.90 -5.92
C GLU A 80 1.59 1.09 -6.09
N ARG A 81 1.04 2.17 -5.55
CA ARG A 81 -0.37 2.52 -5.70
C ARG A 81 -0.75 2.74 -7.17
N GLU A 82 0.06 3.52 -7.91
CA GLU A 82 -0.12 3.74 -9.35
C GLU A 82 0.04 2.44 -10.14
N HIS A 83 1.05 1.64 -9.84
CA HIS A 83 1.30 0.36 -10.48
C HIS A 83 0.11 -0.59 -10.31
N LYS A 84 -0.42 -0.73 -9.09
CA LYS A 84 -1.59 -1.55 -8.81
C LYS A 84 -2.85 -1.04 -9.53
N MET A 85 -3.08 0.28 -9.57
CA MET A 85 -4.21 0.86 -10.31
C MET A 85 -4.12 0.55 -11.81
N LYS A 86 -2.93 0.72 -12.40
CA LYS A 86 -2.67 0.37 -13.80
C LYS A 86 -2.95 -1.10 -14.09
N TRP A 87 -2.49 -2.00 -13.19
CA TRP A 87 -2.75 -3.44 -13.32
C TRP A 87 -4.24 -3.76 -13.37
N HIS A 88 -5.06 -2.99 -12.66
CA HIS A 88 -6.52 -3.12 -12.64
C HIS A 88 -7.23 -2.32 -13.76
N GLY A 89 -6.50 -1.88 -14.79
CA GLY A 89 -7.09 -1.26 -15.98
C GLY A 89 -7.34 0.25 -15.89
N VAL A 90 -6.78 0.93 -14.87
CA VAL A 90 -6.85 2.40 -14.80
C VAL A 90 -5.88 3.00 -15.82
N GLU A 91 -6.37 3.92 -16.64
CA GLU A 91 -5.62 4.55 -17.72
C GLU A 91 -5.08 5.92 -17.33
N ALA A 92 -5.83 6.67 -16.52
CA ALA A 92 -5.38 7.96 -16.01
C ALA A 92 -5.73 8.14 -14.53
N LEU A 93 -4.83 8.83 -13.82
CA LEU A 93 -4.94 9.13 -12.40
C LEU A 93 -4.90 10.64 -12.21
N PHE A 94 -5.97 11.21 -11.70
CA PHE A 94 -6.09 12.62 -11.36
C PHE A 94 -5.89 12.80 -9.86
N LEU A 95 -4.77 13.43 -9.49
CA LEU A 95 -4.36 13.65 -8.10
C LEU A 95 -4.73 15.04 -7.62
N LEU A 96 -5.55 15.12 -6.60
CA LEU A 96 -5.98 16.34 -5.93
C LEU A 96 -5.25 16.52 -4.60
N ASP A 97 -4.91 17.76 -4.29
CA ASP A 97 -4.47 18.13 -2.95
C ASP A 97 -5.70 18.43 -2.07
N PHE A 98 -5.91 17.64 -1.03
CA PHE A 98 -7.01 17.83 -0.09
C PHE A 98 -6.66 18.96 0.89
N SER A 99 -6.76 20.21 0.40
CA SER A 99 -6.52 21.43 1.19
C SER A 99 -7.76 21.85 1.97
N SER A 100 -7.61 22.78 2.93
CA SER A 100 -8.77 23.39 3.61
C SER A 100 -9.74 24.06 2.64
N LYS A 101 -9.23 24.65 1.55
CA LYS A 101 -10.06 25.23 0.48
C LYS A 101 -10.87 24.15 -0.23
N PHE A 102 -10.25 23.01 -0.57
CA PHE A 102 -10.96 21.89 -1.17
C PHE A 102 -11.98 21.30 -0.20
N ALA A 103 -11.61 21.10 1.06
CA ALA A 103 -12.49 20.57 2.11
C ALA A 103 -13.72 21.45 2.40
N SER A 104 -13.69 22.75 2.06
CA SER A 104 -14.83 23.67 2.24
C SER A 104 -15.84 23.63 1.10
N LEU A 105 -15.52 23.02 -0.04
CA LEU A 105 -16.44 22.92 -1.18
C LEU A 105 -17.67 22.11 -0.81
N THR A 106 -18.85 22.61 -1.16
CA THR A 106 -20.09 21.85 -1.13
C THR A 106 -20.06 20.72 -2.17
N GLY A 107 -20.94 19.72 -2.04
CA GLY A 107 -21.08 18.67 -3.04
C GLY A 107 -21.32 19.23 -4.45
N GLN A 108 -22.12 20.29 -4.59
CA GLN A 108 -22.38 20.96 -5.87
C GLN A 108 -21.11 21.61 -6.43
N GLU A 109 -20.37 22.38 -5.63
CA GLU A 109 -19.15 23.06 -6.07
C GLU A 109 -18.06 22.03 -6.46
N PHE A 110 -17.91 20.96 -5.68
CA PHE A 110 -17.00 19.85 -6.02
C PHE A 110 -17.37 19.23 -7.37
N PHE A 111 -18.66 18.96 -7.56
CA PHE A 111 -19.15 18.30 -8.78
C PHE A 111 -18.93 19.20 -10.01
N ASP A 112 -19.34 20.47 -9.93
CA ASP A 112 -19.23 21.42 -11.03
C ASP A 112 -17.77 21.75 -11.40
N THR A 113 -16.89 21.86 -10.38
CA THR A 113 -15.49 22.24 -10.59
C THR A 113 -14.62 21.08 -11.09
N TYR A 114 -14.77 19.89 -10.50
CA TYR A 114 -13.83 18.79 -10.73
C TYR A 114 -14.45 17.62 -11.48
N VAL A 115 -15.64 17.16 -11.08
CA VAL A 115 -16.21 15.93 -11.64
C VAL A 115 -16.65 16.15 -13.08
N ARG A 116 -17.38 17.24 -13.39
CA ARG A 116 -17.86 17.55 -14.76
C ARG A 116 -16.71 17.76 -15.73
N ALA A 117 -15.57 18.27 -15.28
CA ALA A 117 -14.40 18.48 -16.13
C ALA A 117 -13.81 17.15 -16.64
N LEU A 118 -14.00 16.06 -15.91
CA LEU A 118 -13.60 14.70 -16.33
C LEU A 118 -14.60 14.04 -17.29
N LYS A 119 -15.69 14.71 -17.65
CA LYS A 119 -16.72 14.24 -18.59
C LYS A 119 -17.16 12.80 -18.33
N PRO A 120 -17.55 12.41 -17.10
CA PRO A 120 -17.96 11.05 -16.84
C PRO A 120 -19.21 10.70 -17.65
N ALA A 121 -19.23 9.54 -18.30
CA ALA A 121 -20.44 8.89 -18.76
C ALA A 121 -20.96 7.93 -17.69
N ILE A 122 -20.04 7.37 -16.91
CA ILE A 122 -20.32 6.44 -15.81
C ILE A 122 -19.50 6.88 -14.60
N ILE A 123 -20.12 6.92 -13.41
CA ILE A 123 -19.44 7.11 -12.13
C ILE A 123 -19.49 5.82 -11.34
N VAL A 124 -18.33 5.38 -10.83
CA VAL A 124 -18.19 4.21 -9.95
C VAL A 124 -17.69 4.70 -8.60
N ALA A 125 -18.41 4.38 -7.53
CA ALA A 125 -18.03 4.75 -6.18
C ALA A 125 -18.30 3.59 -5.20
N GLY A 126 -17.58 3.56 -4.07
CA GLY A 126 -17.88 2.65 -2.98
C GLY A 126 -19.14 3.08 -2.23
N PHE A 127 -19.82 2.12 -1.60
CA PHE A 127 -21.05 2.36 -0.81
C PHE A 127 -20.82 3.38 0.33
N ASP A 128 -19.61 3.54 0.83
CA ASP A 128 -19.22 4.45 1.91
C ASP A 128 -18.55 5.73 1.41
N TYR A 129 -18.63 6.00 0.10
CA TYR A 129 -18.08 7.23 -0.47
C TYR A 129 -18.86 8.44 0.03
N THR A 130 -18.11 9.47 0.45
CA THR A 130 -18.66 10.75 0.87
C THR A 130 -17.92 11.88 0.18
N PHE A 131 -18.62 12.99 -0.11
CA PHE A 131 -18.06 14.16 -0.76
C PHE A 131 -18.72 15.44 -0.28
N GLY A 132 -18.02 16.56 -0.49
CA GLY A 132 -18.49 17.90 -0.10
C GLY A 132 -18.44 18.16 1.42
N SER A 133 -18.36 19.42 1.78
CA SER A 133 -18.40 19.90 3.17
C SER A 133 -19.77 19.63 3.82
N ASP A 134 -20.80 19.50 3.00
CA ASP A 134 -22.17 19.13 3.35
C ASP A 134 -22.39 17.61 3.47
N LYS A 135 -21.29 16.80 3.43
CA LYS A 135 -21.25 15.38 3.73
C LYS A 135 -22.24 14.53 2.92
N LYS A 136 -22.29 14.79 1.62
CA LYS A 136 -23.06 13.96 0.69
C LYS A 136 -22.50 12.53 0.63
N THR A 137 -23.37 11.57 0.38
CA THR A 137 -23.06 10.13 0.30
C THR A 137 -23.06 9.65 -1.15
N ALA A 138 -22.67 8.39 -1.38
CA ALA A 138 -22.76 7.77 -2.70
C ALA A 138 -24.19 7.81 -3.27
N ASP A 139 -25.22 7.66 -2.44
CA ASP A 139 -26.62 7.69 -2.86
C ASP A 139 -27.07 9.09 -3.34
N ASP A 140 -26.42 10.16 -2.87
CA ASP A 140 -26.71 11.52 -3.30
C ASP A 140 -26.13 11.85 -4.68
N LEU A 141 -25.23 11.01 -5.24
CA LEU A 141 -24.62 11.26 -6.56
C LEU A 141 -25.66 11.45 -7.67
N LYS A 142 -26.81 10.79 -7.57
CA LYS A 142 -27.93 10.93 -8.50
C LYS A 142 -28.54 12.34 -8.57
N ASP A 143 -28.34 13.15 -7.53
CA ASP A 143 -28.83 14.54 -7.47
C ASP A 143 -27.91 15.50 -8.25
N TYR A 144 -26.70 15.05 -8.62
CA TYR A 144 -25.63 15.82 -9.28
C TYR A 144 -25.30 15.33 -10.69
N PHE A 145 -25.69 14.09 -11.02
CA PHE A 145 -25.28 13.42 -12.24
C PHE A 145 -26.41 12.60 -12.87
N ASP A 146 -26.70 12.91 -14.14
CA ASP A 146 -27.79 12.28 -14.92
C ASP A 146 -27.33 10.98 -15.64
N GLY A 147 -26.02 10.66 -15.61
CA GLY A 147 -25.48 9.45 -16.24
C GLY A 147 -25.59 8.21 -15.38
N GLU A 148 -24.95 7.14 -15.82
CA GLU A 148 -24.94 5.87 -15.08
C GLU A 148 -24.09 5.97 -13.81
N ILE A 149 -24.66 5.57 -12.67
CA ILE A 149 -23.96 5.50 -11.38
C ILE A 149 -23.94 4.06 -10.91
N ILE A 150 -22.76 3.55 -10.58
CA ILE A 150 -22.57 2.20 -10.05
C ILE A 150 -21.99 2.32 -8.64
N ILE A 151 -22.81 1.98 -7.65
CA ILE A 151 -22.37 1.93 -6.24
C ILE A 151 -21.95 0.50 -5.93
N VAL A 152 -20.67 0.32 -5.61
CA VAL A 152 -20.08 -0.99 -5.31
C VAL A 152 -20.28 -1.31 -3.84
N PRO A 153 -20.92 -2.46 -3.50
CA PRO A 153 -21.11 -2.88 -2.12
C PRO A 153 -19.79 -3.23 -1.44
N PRO A 154 -19.74 -3.33 -0.09
CA PRO A 154 -18.53 -3.75 0.61
C PRO A 154 -18.08 -5.14 0.17
N VAL A 155 -16.78 -5.32 0.08
CA VAL A 155 -16.16 -6.65 0.00
C VAL A 155 -15.84 -7.10 1.41
N GLU A 156 -16.31 -8.27 1.77
CA GLU A 156 -16.23 -8.83 3.11
C GLU A 156 -15.58 -10.22 3.07
N ASP A 157 -14.97 -10.61 4.16
CA ASP A 157 -14.53 -11.97 4.45
C ASP A 157 -15.14 -12.44 5.78
N GLU A 158 -14.69 -13.58 6.31
CA GLU A 158 -15.21 -14.14 7.57
C GLU A 158 -15.05 -13.20 8.78
N LYS A 159 -14.08 -12.27 8.75
CA LYS A 159 -13.83 -11.27 9.80
C LYS A 159 -14.58 -9.95 9.56
N GLY A 160 -15.34 -9.83 8.48
CA GLY A 160 -16.13 -8.65 8.11
C GLY A 160 -15.53 -7.82 6.98
N LYS A 161 -15.85 -6.53 6.92
CA LYS A 161 -15.45 -5.62 5.83
C LYS A 161 -13.94 -5.52 5.66
N ILE A 162 -13.48 -5.70 4.42
CA ILE A 162 -12.09 -5.41 4.02
C ILE A 162 -11.93 -3.89 3.90
N SER A 163 -10.98 -3.31 4.66
CA SER A 163 -10.78 -1.86 4.72
C SER A 163 -9.33 -1.48 5.03
N SER A 164 -8.93 -0.25 4.63
CA SER A 164 -7.61 0.30 4.98
C SER A 164 -7.39 0.40 6.50
N THR A 165 -8.44 0.60 7.29
CA THR A 165 -8.33 0.64 8.77
C THR A 165 -7.94 -0.72 9.32
N ARG A 166 -8.57 -1.80 8.86
CA ARG A 166 -8.22 -3.17 9.26
C ARG A 166 -6.81 -3.55 8.84
N ILE A 167 -6.38 -3.14 7.65
CA ILE A 167 -5.01 -3.37 7.17
C ILE A 167 -4.00 -2.66 8.07
N ARG A 168 -4.21 -1.37 8.40
CA ARG A 168 -3.29 -0.64 9.28
C ARG A 168 -3.17 -1.30 10.64
N GLN A 169 -4.28 -1.75 11.21
CA GLN A 169 -4.26 -2.48 12.48
C GLN A 169 -3.45 -3.77 12.37
N ALA A 170 -3.70 -4.58 11.33
CA ALA A 170 -2.95 -5.82 11.11
C ALA A 170 -1.44 -5.58 10.92
N ILE A 171 -1.03 -4.49 10.26
CA ILE A 171 0.39 -4.12 10.15
C ILE A 171 0.97 -3.80 11.54
N LEU A 172 0.26 -3.00 12.32
CA LEU A 172 0.68 -2.60 13.69
C LEU A 172 0.72 -3.78 14.66
N ASP A 173 -0.10 -4.81 14.44
CA ASP A 173 -0.09 -6.05 15.20
C ASP A 173 0.98 -7.05 14.69
N GLY A 174 1.59 -6.76 13.54
CA GLY A 174 2.56 -7.64 12.88
C GLY A 174 1.93 -8.86 12.20
N ASP A 175 0.60 -8.89 12.02
CA ASP A 175 -0.10 -9.94 11.29
C ASP A 175 -0.03 -9.69 9.77
N VAL A 176 1.17 -9.90 9.21
CA VAL A 176 1.40 -9.67 7.78
C VAL A 176 0.65 -10.67 6.88
N LYS A 177 0.27 -11.84 7.38
CA LYS A 177 -0.62 -12.77 6.66
C LYS A 177 -1.99 -12.17 6.43
N GLU A 178 -2.56 -11.58 7.48
CA GLU A 178 -3.83 -10.88 7.38
C GLU A 178 -3.72 -9.69 6.41
N VAL A 179 -2.64 -8.91 6.50
CA VAL A 179 -2.38 -7.81 5.55
C VAL A 179 -2.38 -8.31 4.11
N ASN A 180 -1.64 -9.37 3.84
CA ASN A 180 -1.51 -9.97 2.50
C ASN A 180 -2.85 -10.54 2.01
N HIS A 181 -3.61 -11.18 2.89
CA HIS A 181 -4.97 -11.62 2.58
C HIS A 181 -5.86 -10.45 2.16
N LEU A 182 -5.83 -9.34 2.89
CA LEU A 182 -6.67 -8.16 2.61
C LEU A 182 -6.22 -7.41 1.34
N LEU A 183 -4.91 -7.34 1.10
CA LEU A 183 -4.31 -6.71 -0.08
C LEU A 183 -4.42 -7.59 -1.34
N GLY A 184 -4.47 -8.92 -1.19
CA GLY A 184 -4.35 -9.88 -2.28
C GLY A 184 -2.93 -10.04 -2.84
N THR A 185 -1.95 -9.38 -2.24
CA THR A 185 -0.52 -9.44 -2.58
C THR A 185 0.31 -9.21 -1.32
N PRO A 186 1.57 -9.68 -1.24
CA PRO A 186 2.45 -9.34 -0.14
C PRO A 186 2.61 -7.84 0.04
N LEU A 187 2.64 -7.39 1.30
CA LEU A 187 2.92 -5.99 1.65
C LEU A 187 4.33 -5.63 1.21
N PRO A 188 4.55 -4.58 0.38
CA PRO A 188 5.87 -4.14 -0.01
C PRO A 188 6.39 -3.05 0.93
N SER A 189 7.71 -3.06 1.18
CA SER A 189 8.43 -1.95 1.82
C SER A 189 9.70 -1.65 1.04
N ARG A 190 9.87 -0.41 0.62
CA ARG A 190 11.05 0.04 -0.12
C ARG A 190 12.10 0.63 0.83
N GLY A 191 13.30 0.05 0.80
CA GLY A 191 14.41 0.48 1.65
C GLY A 191 15.67 0.78 0.86
N MET A 192 16.54 1.62 1.44
CA MET A 192 17.91 1.80 0.97
C MET A 192 18.84 1.02 1.89
N VAL A 193 19.77 0.27 1.30
CA VAL A 193 20.80 -0.46 2.06
C VAL A 193 21.84 0.51 2.56
N VAL A 194 22.07 0.51 3.88
CA VAL A 194 23.04 1.39 4.55
C VAL A 194 24.05 0.60 5.35
N HIS A 195 25.19 1.23 5.68
CA HIS A 195 26.16 0.63 6.57
C HIS A 195 25.59 0.51 7.99
N GLY A 196 25.65 -0.70 8.56
CA GLY A 196 25.34 -1.00 9.96
C GLY A 196 26.60 -1.42 10.71
N ASN A 197 26.42 -1.98 11.89
CA ASN A 197 27.54 -2.42 12.76
C ASN A 197 28.24 -3.71 12.29
N ALA A 198 27.75 -4.36 11.22
CA ALA A 198 28.27 -5.59 10.62
C ALA A 198 28.47 -6.79 11.60
N ARG A 199 27.79 -6.77 12.77
CA ARG A 199 27.92 -7.82 13.82
C ARG A 199 27.45 -9.19 13.31
N GLY A 200 26.43 -9.25 12.47
CA GLY A 200 25.92 -10.49 11.88
C GLY A 200 26.97 -11.27 11.10
N ARG A 201 27.94 -10.59 10.46
CA ARG A 201 29.05 -11.25 9.73
C ARG A 201 29.93 -12.08 10.63
N THR A 202 30.15 -11.66 11.89
CA THR A 202 31.02 -12.36 12.83
C THR A 202 30.41 -13.65 13.37
N ILE A 203 29.08 -13.79 13.27
CA ILE A 203 28.31 -14.95 13.75
C ILE A 203 27.71 -15.78 12.60
N GLY A 204 28.09 -15.50 11.35
CA GLY A 204 27.63 -16.24 10.18
C GLY A 204 26.29 -15.80 9.57
N TYR A 205 25.69 -14.73 10.09
CA TYR A 205 24.41 -14.17 9.62
C TYR A 205 24.56 -12.71 9.12
N PRO A 206 25.20 -12.48 7.95
CA PRO A 206 25.32 -11.15 7.41
C PRO A 206 23.93 -10.55 7.10
N THR A 207 23.71 -9.30 7.50
CA THR A 207 22.46 -8.59 7.26
C THR A 207 22.67 -7.31 6.46
N ALA A 208 21.73 -7.02 5.55
CA ALA A 208 21.55 -5.71 4.96
C ALA A 208 20.74 -4.84 5.94
N ASN A 209 21.32 -3.71 6.36
CA ASN A 209 20.59 -2.72 7.15
C ASN A 209 19.84 -1.82 6.22
N LEU A 210 18.54 -1.63 6.47
CA LEU A 210 17.66 -0.88 5.60
C LEU A 210 17.11 0.37 6.30
N VAL A 211 17.07 1.47 5.55
CA VAL A 211 16.32 2.69 5.91
C VAL A 211 15.17 2.83 4.94
N LEU A 212 13.94 2.99 5.48
CA LEU A 212 12.75 3.21 4.63
C LEU A 212 12.92 4.46 3.79
N ARG A 213 12.61 4.34 2.52
CA ARG A 213 12.59 5.47 1.58
C ARG A 213 11.26 6.20 1.54
N ASP A 214 10.21 5.53 1.93
CA ASP A 214 8.83 6.01 1.81
C ASP A 214 8.20 6.16 3.19
N ARG A 215 7.19 7.01 3.27
CA ARG A 215 6.34 7.15 4.46
C ARG A 215 5.29 6.04 4.47
N THR A 216 5.71 4.82 4.73
CA THR A 216 4.83 3.66 4.81
C THR A 216 4.83 3.06 6.20
N TYR A 217 3.72 2.40 6.55
CA TYR A 217 3.65 1.61 7.78
C TYR A 217 4.68 0.49 7.74
N MET A 218 5.29 0.24 8.90
CA MET A 218 6.14 -0.93 9.16
C MET A 218 5.40 -1.92 10.04
N PRO A 219 5.58 -3.23 9.80
CA PRO A 219 5.10 -4.25 10.73
C PRO A 219 5.66 -4.06 12.14
N ALA A 220 4.94 -4.57 13.15
CA ALA A 220 5.38 -4.58 14.54
C ALA A 220 6.78 -5.18 14.72
N ASP A 221 7.43 -4.87 15.84
CA ASP A 221 8.72 -5.45 16.20
C ASP A 221 8.64 -6.99 16.19
N GLY A 222 9.59 -7.64 15.51
CA GLY A 222 9.60 -9.09 15.34
C GLY A 222 10.57 -9.59 14.27
N VAL A 223 10.57 -10.91 14.09
CA VAL A 223 11.29 -11.59 13.01
C VAL A 223 10.29 -12.13 12.00
N TYR A 224 10.58 -11.93 10.72
CA TYR A 224 9.65 -12.18 9.63
C TYR A 224 10.31 -12.98 8.50
N VAL A 225 9.52 -13.82 7.85
CA VAL A 225 9.85 -14.36 6.53
C VAL A 225 9.61 -13.29 5.49
N VAL A 226 10.58 -13.04 4.64
CA VAL A 226 10.47 -12.06 3.56
C VAL A 226 11.01 -12.59 2.25
N ASP A 227 10.50 -12.03 1.14
CA ASP A 227 11.25 -12.00 -0.11
C ASP A 227 11.84 -10.60 -0.26
N ILE A 228 13.07 -10.53 -0.77
CA ILE A 228 13.72 -9.25 -1.08
C ILE A 228 14.10 -9.22 -2.56
N GLU A 229 13.75 -8.13 -3.22
CA GLU A 229 14.12 -7.89 -4.60
C GLU A 229 15.33 -6.96 -4.66
N VAL A 230 16.42 -7.49 -5.21
CA VAL A 230 17.69 -6.79 -5.44
C VAL A 230 17.97 -6.86 -6.93
N GLN A 231 18.17 -5.73 -7.59
CA GLN A 231 18.50 -5.67 -9.02
C GLN A 231 17.54 -6.48 -9.92
N ARG A 232 16.24 -6.47 -9.59
CA ARG A 232 15.15 -7.22 -10.27
C ARG A 232 15.20 -8.74 -10.07
N GLN A 233 16.03 -9.24 -9.18
CA GLN A 233 16.06 -10.65 -8.79
C GLN A 233 15.54 -10.80 -7.37
N ARG A 234 14.69 -11.81 -7.15
CA ARG A 234 14.10 -12.10 -5.83
C ARG A 234 14.88 -13.18 -5.10
N TYR A 235 15.10 -12.93 -3.83
CA TYR A 235 15.76 -13.83 -2.89
C TYR A 235 14.86 -14.02 -1.68
N ARG A 236 14.86 -15.21 -1.12
CA ARG A 236 14.28 -15.47 0.19
C ARG A 236 15.18 -14.90 1.27
N GLY A 237 14.59 -14.46 2.38
CA GLY A 237 15.34 -13.99 3.53
C GLY A 237 14.51 -13.99 4.81
N MET A 238 15.15 -13.59 5.89
CA MET A 238 14.48 -13.26 7.14
C MET A 238 14.78 -11.82 7.51
N ALA A 239 13.75 -11.07 7.90
CA ALA A 239 13.85 -9.69 8.34
C ALA A 239 13.66 -9.59 9.85
N SER A 240 14.40 -8.67 10.48
CA SER A 240 14.24 -8.27 11.86
C SER A 240 13.85 -6.81 11.91
N VAL A 241 12.73 -6.51 12.58
CA VAL A 241 12.27 -5.15 12.87
C VAL A 241 12.26 -4.96 14.38
N GLY A 242 12.75 -3.83 14.85
CA GLY A 242 12.72 -3.49 16.27
C GLY A 242 14.04 -2.95 16.79
N LYS A 243 14.11 -2.75 18.10
CA LYS A 243 15.33 -2.32 18.79
C LYS A 243 16.26 -3.52 18.98
N ASN A 244 17.58 -3.28 18.93
CA ASN A 244 18.56 -4.32 19.20
C ASN A 244 18.67 -4.58 20.72
N VAL A 245 17.75 -5.36 21.26
CA VAL A 245 17.65 -5.63 22.71
C VAL A 245 18.82 -6.46 23.25
N THR A 246 19.47 -7.27 22.43
CA THR A 246 20.59 -8.14 22.86
C THR A 246 21.88 -7.35 23.10
N PHE A 247 22.06 -6.21 22.43
CA PHE A 247 23.27 -5.39 22.52
C PHE A 247 23.00 -3.97 23.02
N ASP A 248 21.91 -3.77 23.78
CA ASP A 248 21.48 -2.50 24.39
C ASP A 248 21.37 -1.33 23.41
N GLY A 249 20.99 -1.62 22.14
CA GLY A 249 20.72 -0.61 21.14
C GLY A 249 19.31 -0.04 21.28
N GLU A 250 19.18 1.30 21.34
CA GLU A 250 17.88 1.99 21.43
C GLU A 250 17.31 2.38 20.07
N GLU A 251 18.13 2.38 19.01
CA GLU A 251 17.71 2.80 17.68
C GLU A 251 16.86 1.73 17.00
N PRO A 252 15.72 2.12 16.39
CA PRO A 252 14.94 1.21 15.56
C PRO A 252 15.80 0.68 14.41
N ARG A 253 15.71 -0.61 14.13
CA ARG A 253 16.44 -1.26 13.06
C ARG A 253 15.50 -2.02 12.15
N PHE A 254 15.85 -2.03 10.90
CA PHE A 254 15.27 -2.88 9.89
C PHE A 254 16.42 -3.59 9.19
N GLU A 255 16.61 -4.86 9.50
CA GLU A 255 17.70 -5.68 8.98
C GLU A 255 17.14 -6.87 8.22
N VAL A 256 17.77 -7.24 7.10
CA VAL A 256 17.40 -8.42 6.31
C VAL A 256 18.62 -9.29 6.09
N ASN A 257 18.57 -10.55 6.55
CA ASN A 257 19.48 -11.58 6.13
C ASN A 257 18.96 -12.18 4.82
N ILE A 258 19.70 -12.00 3.74
CA ILE A 258 19.33 -12.44 2.39
C ILE A 258 19.98 -13.79 2.16
N PHE A 259 19.19 -14.85 1.94
CA PHE A 259 19.71 -16.19 1.77
C PHE A 259 20.38 -16.35 0.40
N ASP A 260 21.49 -17.09 0.41
CA ASP A 260 22.24 -17.44 -0.80
C ASP A 260 22.70 -16.22 -1.61
N PHE A 261 22.99 -15.11 -0.91
CA PHE A 261 23.39 -13.83 -1.48
C PHE A 261 24.70 -13.32 -0.83
N SER A 262 25.64 -12.85 -1.66
CA SER A 262 26.98 -12.42 -1.18
C SER A 262 27.48 -11.11 -1.76
N ASP A 263 26.70 -10.49 -2.67
CA ASP A 263 27.14 -9.26 -3.33
C ASP A 263 27.10 -8.02 -2.42
N ASP A 264 27.90 -7.00 -2.76
CA ASP A 264 27.86 -5.71 -2.09
C ASP A 264 26.76 -4.84 -2.70
N ILE A 265 25.78 -4.45 -1.87
CA ILE A 265 24.62 -3.68 -2.29
C ILE A 265 24.41 -2.39 -1.49
N TYR A 266 25.46 -1.88 -0.83
CA TYR A 266 25.36 -0.61 -0.11
C TYR A 266 24.97 0.54 -1.06
N GLY A 267 24.02 1.37 -0.61
CA GLY A 267 23.47 2.49 -1.39
C GLY A 267 22.40 2.09 -2.40
N GLU A 268 22.17 0.78 -2.61
CA GLU A 268 21.10 0.32 -3.49
C GLU A 268 19.72 0.43 -2.83
N THR A 269 18.71 0.61 -3.67
CA THR A 269 17.31 0.55 -3.26
C THR A 269 16.78 -0.85 -3.51
N VAL A 270 16.18 -1.44 -2.49
CA VAL A 270 15.61 -2.80 -2.53
C VAL A 270 14.13 -2.75 -2.16
N MET A 271 13.39 -3.77 -2.60
CA MET A 271 12.00 -3.97 -2.22
C MET A 271 11.89 -5.22 -1.35
N VAL A 272 11.34 -5.07 -0.15
CA VAL A 272 11.07 -6.17 0.78
C VAL A 272 9.58 -6.48 0.75
N TYR A 273 9.24 -7.74 0.55
CA TYR A 273 7.87 -8.27 0.55
C TYR A 273 7.67 -9.12 1.80
N TRP A 274 6.79 -8.67 2.70
CA TRP A 274 6.52 -9.35 3.96
C TRP A 274 5.61 -10.54 3.74
N LEU A 275 6.01 -11.73 4.21
CA LEU A 275 5.28 -12.97 3.94
C LEU A 275 4.62 -13.54 5.18
N ASP A 276 5.36 -13.67 6.28
CA ASP A 276 4.88 -14.24 7.52
C ASP A 276 5.64 -13.71 8.73
N ARG A 277 5.05 -13.77 9.91
CA ARG A 277 5.73 -13.48 11.17
C ARG A 277 6.27 -14.79 11.78
N VAL A 278 7.58 -14.84 12.05
CA VAL A 278 8.23 -16.00 12.68
C VAL A 278 8.04 -15.96 14.20
N ARG A 279 8.35 -14.82 14.83
CA ARG A 279 8.30 -14.64 16.28
C ARG A 279 8.43 -13.17 16.69
N ASP A 280 8.21 -12.92 17.98
CA ASP A 280 8.53 -11.67 18.64
C ASP A 280 10.05 -11.48 18.83
N MET A 281 10.46 -10.24 19.11
CA MET A 281 11.84 -9.97 19.52
C MET A 281 12.11 -10.56 20.90
N VAL A 282 13.26 -11.25 21.03
CA VAL A 282 13.71 -11.85 22.28
C VAL A 282 15.13 -11.39 22.59
N LYS A 283 15.43 -11.17 23.85
CA LYS A 283 16.79 -10.93 24.33
C LYS A 283 17.45 -12.27 24.64
N PHE A 284 18.70 -12.44 24.21
CA PHE A 284 19.51 -13.63 24.46
C PHE A 284 20.62 -13.29 25.46
N ASP A 285 20.94 -14.23 26.33
CA ASP A 285 21.96 -14.07 27.35
C ASP A 285 23.36 -14.41 26.81
N SER A 286 23.45 -15.10 25.69
CA SER A 286 24.73 -15.45 25.03
C SER A 286 24.63 -15.34 23.50
N VAL A 287 25.79 -15.28 22.84
CA VAL A 287 25.90 -15.30 21.38
C VAL A 287 25.49 -16.66 20.82
N GLU A 288 25.81 -17.72 21.53
CA GLU A 288 25.46 -19.10 21.17
C GLU A 288 23.94 -19.28 21.10
N GLU A 289 23.21 -18.81 22.12
CA GLU A 289 21.72 -18.85 22.10
C GLU A 289 21.13 -18.06 20.95
N LEU A 290 21.70 -16.89 20.64
CA LEU A 290 21.30 -16.08 19.49
C LEU A 290 21.50 -16.86 18.18
N VAL A 291 22.67 -17.51 17.99
CA VAL A 291 22.97 -18.28 16.78
C VAL A 291 22.03 -19.49 16.64
N ASP A 292 21.79 -20.22 17.74
CA ASP A 292 20.84 -21.35 17.74
C ASP A 292 19.42 -20.92 17.36
N GLN A 293 19.00 -19.73 17.80
CA GLN A 293 17.69 -19.20 17.43
C GLN A 293 17.66 -18.76 15.96
N LEU A 294 18.72 -18.10 15.48
CA LEU A 294 18.82 -17.68 14.07
C LEU A 294 18.77 -18.87 13.12
N GLN A 295 19.37 -20.02 13.51
CA GLN A 295 19.29 -21.26 12.72
C GLN A 295 17.85 -21.78 12.59
N LYS A 296 17.08 -21.73 13.69
CA LYS A 296 15.66 -22.12 13.68
C LYS A 296 14.83 -21.17 12.83
N ASP A 297 15.07 -19.85 12.96
CA ASP A 297 14.38 -18.83 12.19
C ASP A 297 14.66 -19.00 10.68
N GLU A 298 15.93 -19.29 10.30
CA GLU A 298 16.34 -19.57 8.93
C GLU A 298 15.65 -20.82 8.39
N GLU A 299 15.60 -21.91 9.18
CA GLU A 299 14.93 -23.15 8.79
C GLU A 299 13.44 -22.90 8.51
N ILE A 300 12.76 -22.13 9.38
CA ILE A 300 11.36 -21.73 9.17
C ILE A 300 11.24 -20.94 7.88
N ALA A 301 12.09 -19.93 7.68
CA ALA A 301 11.99 -19.06 6.53
C ALA A 301 12.31 -19.76 5.20
N ARG A 302 13.29 -20.66 5.18
CA ARG A 302 13.63 -21.46 3.98
C ARG A 302 12.53 -22.48 3.63
N ASN A 303 11.90 -23.08 4.63
CA ASN A 303 10.83 -24.06 4.44
C ASN A 303 9.45 -23.43 4.27
N TRP A 304 9.34 -22.10 4.46
CA TRP A 304 8.07 -21.42 4.29
C TRP A 304 7.56 -21.58 2.86
N LYS A 305 6.33 -22.06 2.73
CA LYS A 305 5.64 -22.22 1.45
C LYS A 305 4.42 -21.33 1.46
N ASP A 306 4.14 -20.75 0.32
CA ASP A 306 2.89 -20.02 0.10
C ASP A 306 1.71 -21.00 0.25
N GLY A 307 1.24 -21.10 1.48
CA GLY A 307 0.13 -21.98 1.79
C GLY A 307 -1.21 -21.32 1.61
N ASP A 308 -1.37 -20.39 0.68
CA ASP A 308 -2.67 -19.82 0.25
C ASP A 308 -2.54 -18.42 -0.43
N SER A 309 -1.35 -17.92 -0.71
CA SER A 309 -1.25 -16.69 -1.47
C SER A 309 -1.25 -17.02 -2.97
N VAL A 310 -2.39 -16.79 -3.58
CA VAL A 310 -2.55 -16.77 -5.04
C VAL A 310 -1.77 -15.57 -5.59
N ILE A 311 -0.47 -15.71 -5.78
CA ILE A 311 0.28 -14.87 -6.71
C ILE A 311 0.35 -15.63 -8.04
N GLN A 312 -0.79 -15.74 -8.72
CA GLN A 312 -0.79 -15.96 -10.15
C GLN A 312 -0.58 -14.61 -10.83
N GLY A 313 0.59 -14.43 -11.44
CA GLY A 313 0.79 -13.41 -12.45
C GLY A 313 1.63 -12.20 -12.08
N ALA A 314 2.82 -12.39 -11.49
CA ALA A 314 3.91 -11.44 -11.65
C ALA A 314 4.98 -12.06 -12.55
N GLN A 315 4.64 -12.28 -13.81
CA GLN A 315 5.65 -12.40 -14.88
C GLN A 315 5.69 -11.07 -15.62
N VAL A 316 6.86 -10.44 -15.55
CA VAL A 316 7.47 -9.30 -16.23
C VAL A 316 6.69 -8.68 -17.39
#